data_ebdee39ccfe5edf3d8a32e0226417d33
#
_entry.id   ebdee39ccfe5edf3d8a32e0226417d33
#
_cell.length_a   1.000
_cell.length_b   1.000
_cell.length_c   1.000
_cell.angle_alpha   90.00
_cell.angle_beta   90.00
_cell.angle_gamma   90.00
#
_symmetry.space_group_name_H-M   'P 1'
#
loop_
_entity.id
_entity.type
_entity.pdbx_description
1 polymer ?
#
loop_
_entity_poly.entity_id
_entity_poly.type
_entity_poly.pdbx_seq_one_letter_code
_entity_poly.pdbx_strand_id
1 'polypeptide(L)'
;MKSNNIISYLKLVICILSVIVSAGLMACSNIHNNGSKSSSNDLKPLIIGSDNYVPYSYLDSDGNFTGIDVEIAREACRRMGYTPVFKQIVWDNKDIYLKEGAVDCLWGCFTMTGREDKYNWAGPYMYSRQIVVV
;
A
#
# COMPACT_ATOMS: atom_id res chain seq x y z
N MET A 1 46.08 -13.55 60.29
CA MET A 1 46.45 -13.63 58.82
C MET A 1 45.30 -13.97 57.86
N LYS A 2 44.04 -13.65 58.18
CA LYS A 2 42.87 -13.95 57.25
C LYS A 2 42.23 -12.73 56.61
N SER A 3 42.60 -11.50 57.04
CA SER A 3 41.98 -10.26 56.58
C SER A 3 42.47 -9.79 55.20
N ASN A 4 43.75 -10.06 54.90
CA ASN A 4 44.34 -9.53 53.63
C ASN A 4 43.84 -10.23 52.36
N ASN A 5 43.40 -11.47 52.49
CA ASN A 5 42.88 -12.23 51.36
C ASN A 5 41.48 -11.73 50.92
N ILE A 6 40.64 -11.32 51.87
CA ILE A 6 39.29 -10.81 51.56
C ILE A 6 39.36 -9.49 50.80
N ILE A 7 40.28 -8.60 51.21
CA ILE A 7 40.50 -7.31 50.54
C ILE A 7 41.05 -7.52 49.13
N SER A 8 41.92 -8.52 48.94
CA SER A 8 42.45 -8.88 47.64
C SER A 8 41.37 -9.42 46.68
N TYR A 9 40.52 -10.31 47.19
CA TYR A 9 39.37 -10.82 46.44
C TYR A 9 38.36 -9.71 46.08
N LEU A 10 38.09 -8.79 47.02
CA LEU A 10 37.17 -7.68 46.78
C LEU A 10 37.69 -6.74 45.67
N LYS A 11 39.00 -6.45 45.66
CA LYS A 11 39.61 -5.68 44.57
C LYS A 11 39.55 -6.38 43.23
N LEU A 12 39.77 -7.70 43.19
CA LEU A 12 39.67 -8.50 41.98
C LEU A 12 38.27 -8.48 41.39
N VAL A 13 37.24 -8.65 42.26
CA VAL A 13 35.84 -8.62 41.85
C VAL A 13 35.42 -7.25 41.27
N ILE A 14 35.88 -6.18 41.93
CA ILE A 14 35.62 -4.80 41.45
C ILE A 14 36.26 -4.56 40.08
N CYS A 15 37.50 -5.05 39.87
CA CYS A 15 38.18 -4.93 38.58
C CYS A 15 37.44 -5.74 37.49
N ILE A 16 36.98 -6.94 37.78
CA ILE A 16 36.20 -7.76 36.83
C ILE A 16 34.87 -7.07 36.46
N LEU A 17 34.15 -6.53 37.47
CA LEU A 17 32.91 -5.78 37.25
C LEU A 17 33.14 -4.53 36.40
N SER A 18 34.23 -3.79 36.58
CA SER A 18 34.53 -2.60 35.78
C SER A 18 34.86 -2.93 34.32
N VAL A 19 35.47 -4.09 34.05
CA VAL A 19 35.75 -4.55 32.67
C VAL A 19 34.46 -4.98 31.96
N ILE A 20 33.52 -5.62 32.68
CA ILE A 20 32.23 -6.03 32.13
C ILE A 20 31.38 -4.79 31.76
N VAL A 21 31.38 -3.76 32.60
CA VAL A 21 30.63 -2.52 32.34
C VAL A 21 31.23 -1.74 31.14
N SER A 22 32.58 -1.72 31.01
CA SER A 22 33.22 -1.04 29.87
C SER A 22 33.02 -1.80 28.55
N ALA A 23 32.92 -3.13 28.56
CA ALA A 23 32.62 -3.92 27.37
C ALA A 23 31.16 -3.79 26.92
N GLY A 24 30.23 -3.57 27.86
CA GLY A 24 28.80 -3.37 27.56
C GLY A 24 28.47 -2.03 26.90
N LEU A 25 29.28 -1.01 27.09
CA LEU A 25 29.08 0.33 26.51
C LEU A 25 29.59 0.46 25.07
N MET A 26 30.39 -0.47 24.57
CA MET A 26 30.90 -0.46 23.19
C MET A 26 30.04 -1.26 22.19
N ALA A 27 29.03 -1.99 22.67
CA ALA A 27 28.14 -2.79 21.80
C ALA A 27 26.96 -2.03 21.23
N CYS A 28 26.76 -0.75 21.55
CA CYS A 28 25.62 0.05 21.09
C CYS A 28 25.94 1.06 19.97
N SER A 29 27.09 1.00 19.32
CA SER A 29 27.44 2.01 18.31
C SER A 29 27.72 1.50 16.90
N ASN A 30 27.22 0.31 16.53
CA ASN A 30 27.29 -0.15 15.13
C ASN A 30 26.01 -0.88 14.67
N ILE A 31 24.83 -0.33 15.02
CA ILE A 31 23.70 -0.48 14.13
C ILE A 31 23.78 0.70 13.15
N HIS A 32 24.74 0.61 12.25
CA HIS A 32 24.66 1.29 10.98
C HIS A 32 23.58 0.55 10.20
N ASN A 33 22.32 0.87 10.50
CA ASN A 33 21.24 0.66 9.56
C ASN A 33 21.63 1.50 8.33
N ASN A 34 22.35 0.86 7.40
CA ASN A 34 22.20 1.12 5.99
C ASN A 34 20.76 0.69 5.63
N GLY A 35 19.79 1.33 6.25
CA GLY A 35 18.51 1.53 5.65
C GLY A 35 18.80 2.34 4.40
N SER A 36 19.00 1.66 3.29
CA SER A 36 18.60 2.20 2.02
C SER A 36 17.25 2.84 2.31
N LYS A 37 17.22 4.17 2.33
CA LYS A 37 15.99 4.91 2.06
C LYS A 37 15.63 4.51 0.63
N SER A 38 15.03 3.35 0.47
CA SER A 38 14.04 3.14 -0.53
C SER A 38 13.00 4.20 -0.20
N SER A 39 13.11 5.34 -0.85
CA SER A 39 12.00 6.25 -1.04
C SER A 39 11.04 5.56 -2.00
N SER A 40 10.55 4.40 -1.64
CA SER A 40 9.23 3.98 -2.02
C SER A 40 8.35 4.94 -1.22
N ASN A 41 7.82 5.96 -1.88
CA ASN A 41 6.58 6.56 -1.45
C ASN A 41 5.63 5.37 -1.28
N ASP A 42 5.42 4.91 -0.06
CA ASP A 42 4.37 3.95 0.28
C ASP A 42 3.04 4.70 0.11
N LEU A 43 2.70 4.92 -1.17
CA LEU A 43 1.42 5.51 -1.52
C LEU A 43 0.35 4.53 -1.09
N LYS A 44 -0.67 5.05 -0.43
CA LYS A 44 -1.80 4.24 0.02
C LYS A 44 -2.44 3.54 -1.18
N PRO A 45 -2.67 2.23 -1.16
CA PRO A 45 -3.37 1.55 -2.24
C PRO A 45 -4.82 2.01 -2.32
N LEU A 46 -5.34 2.14 -3.55
CA LEU A 46 -6.75 2.34 -3.86
C LEU A 46 -7.21 1.12 -4.66
N ILE A 47 -8.10 0.32 -4.07
CA ILE A 47 -8.61 -0.90 -4.70
C ILE A 47 -9.79 -0.52 -5.61
N ILE A 48 -9.60 -0.69 -6.90
CA ILE A 48 -10.55 -0.29 -7.95
C ILE A 48 -11.22 -1.55 -8.52
N GLY A 49 -12.52 -1.69 -8.30
CA GLY A 49 -13.32 -2.75 -8.90
C GLY A 49 -13.68 -2.41 -10.34
N SER A 50 -13.36 -3.29 -11.28
CA SER A 50 -13.69 -3.16 -12.68
C SER A 50 -14.04 -4.51 -13.30
N ASP A 51 -14.80 -4.49 -14.38
CA ASP A 51 -15.08 -5.67 -15.18
C ASP A 51 -14.30 -5.65 -16.51
N ASN A 52 -14.57 -6.63 -17.35
CA ASN A 52 -13.94 -6.72 -18.67
C ASN A 52 -14.85 -6.07 -19.72
N TYR A 53 -14.58 -4.80 -20.04
CA TYR A 53 -15.34 -4.00 -20.99
C TYR A 53 -14.43 -3.25 -21.98
N VAL A 54 -14.07 -3.91 -23.09
CA VAL A 54 -13.23 -3.34 -24.16
C VAL A 54 -13.94 -2.16 -24.84
N PRO A 55 -13.26 -1.05 -25.12
CA PRO A 55 -11.84 -0.74 -24.93
C PRO A 55 -11.55 0.01 -23.62
N TYR A 56 -12.51 0.09 -22.71
CA TYR A 56 -12.43 0.94 -21.52
C TYR A 56 -11.61 0.32 -20.40
N SER A 57 -11.93 -0.91 -20.05
CA SER A 57 -11.22 -1.68 -19.00
C SER A 57 -11.26 -3.16 -19.37
N TYR A 58 -10.10 -3.81 -19.49
CA TYR A 58 -10.00 -5.22 -19.82
C TYR A 58 -8.63 -5.77 -19.43
N LEU A 59 -8.50 -7.09 -19.43
CA LEU A 59 -7.23 -7.76 -19.23
C LEU A 59 -6.53 -7.99 -20.56
N ASP A 60 -5.25 -7.65 -20.63
CA ASP A 60 -4.37 -7.98 -21.77
C ASP A 60 -3.99 -9.47 -21.76
N SER A 61 -3.15 -9.88 -22.71
CA SER A 61 -2.66 -11.26 -22.83
C SER A 61 -1.87 -11.73 -21.62
N ASP A 62 -1.28 -10.82 -20.87
CA ASP A 62 -0.46 -11.07 -19.70
C ASP A 62 -1.27 -11.03 -18.39
N GLY A 63 -2.58 -10.77 -18.50
CA GLY A 63 -3.50 -10.69 -17.37
C GLY A 63 -3.46 -9.35 -16.63
N ASN A 64 -2.89 -8.30 -17.22
CA ASN A 64 -2.86 -6.98 -16.64
C ASN A 64 -4.05 -6.14 -17.10
N PHE A 65 -4.60 -5.34 -16.19
CA PHE A 65 -5.62 -4.37 -16.57
C PHE A 65 -5.06 -3.30 -17.49
N THR A 66 -5.79 -3.05 -18.58
CA THR A 66 -5.48 -2.02 -19.59
C THR A 66 -6.78 -1.42 -20.14
N GLY A 67 -6.66 -0.33 -20.89
CA GLY A 67 -7.77 0.38 -21.50
C GLY A 67 -7.88 1.84 -21.05
N ILE A 68 -8.81 2.56 -21.69
CA ILE A 68 -8.99 4.01 -21.51
C ILE A 68 -9.23 4.36 -20.04
N ASP A 69 -10.14 3.66 -19.38
CA ASP A 69 -10.50 3.92 -17.99
C ASP A 69 -9.33 3.59 -17.04
N VAL A 70 -8.58 2.53 -17.35
CA VAL A 70 -7.41 2.13 -16.57
C VAL A 70 -6.31 3.19 -16.60
N GLU A 71 -6.06 3.78 -17.79
CA GLU A 71 -5.07 4.85 -17.94
C GLU A 71 -5.50 6.12 -17.19
N ILE A 72 -6.79 6.50 -17.30
CA ILE A 72 -7.33 7.65 -16.57
C ILE A 72 -7.24 7.42 -15.06
N ALA A 73 -7.61 6.23 -14.59
CA ALA A 73 -7.54 5.88 -13.17
C ALA A 73 -6.10 5.91 -12.63
N ARG A 74 -5.13 5.39 -13.39
CA ARG A 74 -3.71 5.45 -13.04
C ARG A 74 -3.23 6.88 -12.88
N GLU A 75 -3.56 7.75 -13.84
CA GLU A 75 -3.16 9.15 -13.77
C GLU A 75 -3.86 9.91 -12.64
N ALA A 76 -5.14 9.65 -12.39
CA ALA A 76 -5.87 10.23 -11.26
C ALA A 76 -5.25 9.81 -9.92
N CYS A 77 -4.97 8.51 -9.73
CA CYS A 77 -4.32 8.01 -8.54
C CYS A 77 -2.94 8.63 -8.32
N ARG A 78 -2.13 8.74 -9.38
CA ARG A 78 -0.82 9.38 -9.34
C ARG A 78 -0.91 10.83 -8.83
N ARG A 79 -1.90 11.60 -9.30
CA ARG A 79 -2.12 12.99 -8.85
C ARG A 79 -2.60 13.08 -7.41
N MET A 80 -3.41 12.12 -6.98
CA MET A 80 -3.95 12.07 -5.63
C MET A 80 -3.00 11.44 -4.60
N GLY A 81 -1.85 10.89 -5.02
CA GLY A 81 -0.91 10.22 -4.13
C GLY A 81 -1.37 8.81 -3.70
N TYR A 82 -2.04 8.09 -4.59
CA TYR A 82 -2.45 6.70 -4.40
C TYR A 82 -1.76 5.76 -5.38
N THR A 83 -1.66 4.49 -4.99
CA THR A 83 -1.28 3.40 -5.90
C THR A 83 -2.55 2.66 -6.33
N PRO A 84 -2.94 2.67 -7.62
CA PRO A 84 -4.13 1.95 -8.08
C PRO A 84 -3.89 0.44 -8.06
N VAL A 85 -4.83 -0.30 -7.49
CA VAL A 85 -4.86 -1.77 -7.49
C VAL A 85 -6.17 -2.18 -8.15
N PHE A 86 -6.09 -2.62 -9.40
CA PHE A 86 -7.27 -3.07 -10.13
C PHE A 86 -7.66 -4.48 -9.72
N LYS A 87 -8.95 -4.68 -9.48
CA LYS A 87 -9.55 -5.96 -9.12
C LYS A 87 -10.68 -6.29 -10.08
N GLN A 88 -10.57 -7.41 -10.78
CA GLN A 88 -11.67 -7.90 -11.58
C GLN A 88 -12.81 -8.36 -10.68
N ILE A 89 -14.01 -7.87 -10.96
CA ILE A 89 -15.23 -8.20 -10.22
C ILE A 89 -16.30 -8.72 -11.17
N VAL A 90 -17.24 -9.46 -10.62
CA VAL A 90 -18.50 -9.77 -11.31
C VAL A 90 -19.39 -8.53 -11.19
N TRP A 91 -19.66 -7.86 -12.32
CA TRP A 91 -20.30 -6.54 -12.34
C TRP A 91 -21.68 -6.53 -11.66
N ASP A 92 -22.45 -7.59 -11.80
CA ASP A 92 -23.78 -7.70 -11.15
C ASP A 92 -23.67 -7.67 -9.62
N ASN A 93 -22.54 -8.06 -9.07
CA ASN A 93 -22.27 -8.10 -7.63
C ASN A 93 -21.51 -6.85 -7.12
N LYS A 94 -21.33 -5.81 -7.95
CA LYS A 94 -20.54 -4.61 -7.61
C LYS A 94 -20.90 -3.95 -6.29
N ASP A 95 -22.21 -3.92 -5.97
CA ASP A 95 -22.73 -3.31 -4.74
C ASP A 95 -22.30 -4.10 -3.50
N ILE A 96 -22.16 -5.42 -3.63
CA ILE A 96 -21.67 -6.29 -2.56
C ILE A 96 -20.20 -6.00 -2.29
N TYR A 97 -19.39 -5.94 -3.35
CA TYR A 97 -17.96 -5.64 -3.21
C TYR A 97 -17.68 -4.28 -2.54
N LEU A 98 -18.48 -3.25 -2.87
CA LEU A 98 -18.40 -1.94 -2.21
C LEU A 98 -18.82 -2.02 -0.75
N LYS A 99 -19.96 -2.66 -0.46
CA LYS A 99 -20.54 -2.74 0.87
C LYS A 99 -19.63 -3.51 1.85
N GLU A 100 -18.99 -4.56 1.36
CA GLU A 100 -18.06 -5.38 2.13
C GLU A 100 -16.65 -4.77 2.24
N GLY A 101 -16.39 -3.66 1.55
CA GLY A 101 -15.06 -3.04 1.50
C GLY A 101 -14.03 -3.88 0.75
N ALA A 102 -14.48 -4.79 -0.11
CA ALA A 102 -13.61 -5.61 -0.95
C ALA A 102 -13.00 -4.82 -2.12
N VAL A 103 -13.58 -3.66 -2.42
CA VAL A 103 -13.08 -2.61 -3.30
C VAL A 103 -13.40 -1.24 -2.68
N ASP A 104 -12.53 -0.25 -2.91
CA ASP A 104 -12.72 1.11 -2.42
C ASP A 104 -13.63 1.92 -3.34
N CYS A 105 -13.58 1.65 -4.64
CA CYS A 105 -14.41 2.29 -5.65
C CYS A 105 -14.64 1.39 -6.86
N LEU A 106 -15.60 1.78 -7.71
CA LEU A 106 -15.86 1.19 -9.00
C LEU A 106 -15.39 2.15 -10.09
N TRP A 107 -14.71 1.63 -11.11
CA TRP A 107 -14.28 2.40 -12.27
C TRP A 107 -14.33 1.53 -13.53
N GLY A 108 -15.11 1.92 -14.50
CA GLY A 108 -15.26 1.13 -15.73
C GLY A 108 -16.47 1.56 -16.53
N CYS A 109 -16.45 2.77 -17.15
CA CYS A 109 -17.51 3.29 -18.00
C CYS A 109 -18.93 3.19 -17.37
N PHE A 110 -19.02 3.40 -16.05
CA PHE A 110 -20.25 3.24 -15.29
C PHE A 110 -21.13 4.49 -15.40
N THR A 111 -22.31 4.32 -16.00
CA THR A 111 -23.25 5.40 -16.23
C THR A 111 -23.87 5.92 -14.94
N MET A 112 -23.74 7.22 -14.69
CA MET A 112 -24.38 7.91 -13.56
C MET A 112 -25.88 8.10 -13.76
N THR A 113 -26.32 8.34 -15.01
CA THR A 113 -27.72 8.63 -15.35
C THR A 113 -28.67 7.58 -14.82
N GLY A 114 -29.66 8.01 -14.03
CA GLY A 114 -30.64 7.16 -13.36
C GLY A 114 -30.12 6.43 -12.12
N ARG A 115 -28.93 6.82 -11.61
CA ARG A 115 -28.30 6.24 -10.42
C ARG A 115 -27.68 7.30 -9.52
N GLU A 116 -28.06 8.54 -9.72
CA GLU A 116 -27.46 9.70 -9.07
C GLU A 116 -27.44 9.56 -7.55
N ASP A 117 -28.52 9.05 -6.98
CA ASP A 117 -28.71 8.89 -5.54
C ASP A 117 -28.17 7.55 -4.98
N LYS A 118 -27.67 6.66 -5.84
CA LYS A 118 -27.21 5.33 -5.41
C LYS A 118 -25.77 5.29 -4.91
N TYR A 119 -24.93 6.19 -5.40
CA TYR A 119 -23.49 6.18 -5.16
C TYR A 119 -22.98 7.58 -4.89
N ASN A 120 -21.84 7.67 -4.24
CA ASN A 120 -21.07 8.90 -4.19
C ASN A 120 -20.24 9.01 -5.47
N TRP A 121 -20.67 9.86 -6.39
CA TRP A 121 -20.04 10.00 -7.69
C TRP A 121 -18.89 10.98 -7.69
N ALA A 122 -17.80 10.61 -8.37
CA ALA A 122 -16.72 11.49 -8.75
C ALA A 122 -16.70 11.65 -10.27
N GLY A 123 -16.95 12.83 -10.78
CA GLY A 123 -17.06 13.09 -12.21
C GLY A 123 -18.42 13.62 -12.61
N PRO A 124 -18.82 13.56 -13.88
CA PRO A 124 -18.38 12.65 -14.94
C PRO A 124 -16.99 13.01 -15.51
N TYR A 125 -16.21 12.01 -15.86
CA TYR A 125 -14.89 12.17 -16.49
C TYR A 125 -14.92 11.94 -18.00
N MET A 126 -16.02 11.35 -18.52
CA MET A 126 -16.22 11.06 -19.93
C MET A 126 -17.72 11.04 -20.26
N TYR A 127 -18.03 11.34 -21.50
CA TYR A 127 -19.38 11.20 -22.07
C TYR A 127 -19.36 10.16 -23.18
N SER A 128 -20.32 9.24 -23.14
CA SER A 128 -20.53 8.26 -24.20
C SER A 128 -21.97 8.29 -24.66
N ARG A 129 -22.22 7.88 -25.90
CA ARG A 129 -23.56 7.70 -26.45
C ARG A 129 -23.60 6.48 -27.35
N GLN A 130 -24.70 5.81 -27.35
CA GLN A 130 -24.99 4.77 -28.33
C GLN A 130 -25.57 5.39 -29.58
N ILE A 131 -25.08 4.96 -30.73
CA ILE A 131 -25.57 5.38 -32.03
C ILE A 131 -25.89 4.15 -32.88
N VAL A 132 -26.85 4.28 -33.79
CA VAL A 132 -27.13 3.28 -34.82
C VAL A 132 -26.28 3.62 -36.03
N VAL A 133 -25.56 2.64 -36.54
CA VAL A 133 -24.80 2.74 -37.78
C VAL A 133 -25.58 2.00 -38.86
N VAL A 134 -25.89 2.68 -39.96
CA VAL A 134 -26.61 2.16 -41.13
C VAL A 134 -25.70 2.13 -42.34
#